data_ac14b075a98084d5bbec5e77e96506b1
#
_entry.id   ac14b075a98084d5bbec5e77e96506b1
#
_cell.length_a   1.000
_cell.length_b   1.000
_cell.length_c   1.000
_cell.angle_alpha   90.00
_cell.angle_beta   90.00
_cell.angle_gamma   90.00
#
_symmetry.space_group_name_H-M   'P 1'
#
loop_
_entity.id
_entity.type
_entity.pdbx_description
1 polymer ?
#
loop_
_entity_poly.entity_id
_entity_poly.type
_entity_poly.pdbx_seq_one_letter_code
_entity_poly.pdbx_strand_id
1 'polypeptide(L)'
;MRRLLLLLAVLALVAPACSAGDEEIAWVGDEAIRLSEIGALFEGDTLPLDDVFLDTLFRVMAVEALHQALAADFGGTVPADVYDGYLSQLETARAEQGVDPAQFLGVPNASLAMVEFNAEVLALRDTTIEHLMVAPTTVDMLFADPATLTTACVKHILVETLEEAEAAKARLEAGEDFAAVAGEVSTDTSTEGGDLGCALAGGYVEAFAQAVIEAPLGEVFGPVETDFGFHVLVVSERTAPTREEYLAAPRESLSDEEIGNLWTEWFNDVLQAVDARVAERYGTWTSIGIKAPETSTTTTSSAG
;
A
#
# COMPACT_ATOMS: atom_id res chain seq x y z
N MET A 1 2.56 16.99 -22.94
CA MET A 1 1.63 18.01 -23.46
C MET A 1 0.29 17.48 -24.01
N ARG A 2 -0.05 16.20 -23.93
CA ARG A 2 -1.31 15.67 -24.52
C ARG A 2 -2.12 14.74 -23.58
N ARG A 3 -1.75 14.65 -22.30
CA ARG A 3 -2.26 13.60 -21.38
C ARG A 3 -3.02 14.12 -20.16
N LEU A 4 -2.86 15.39 -19.79
CA LEU A 4 -3.77 16.10 -18.89
C LEU A 4 -5.16 16.31 -19.53
N LEU A 5 -5.26 16.10 -20.84
CA LEU A 5 -6.50 16.27 -21.60
C LEU A 5 -7.56 15.17 -21.36
N LEU A 6 -7.27 14.10 -20.61
CA LEU A 6 -8.31 13.12 -20.27
C LEU A 6 -9.07 13.52 -19.01
N LEU A 7 -8.39 13.99 -17.96
CA LEU A 7 -9.07 14.62 -16.82
C LEU A 7 -9.78 15.92 -17.24
N LEU A 8 -9.14 16.75 -18.08
CA LEU A 8 -9.75 17.95 -18.64
C LEU A 8 -10.85 17.69 -19.69
N ALA A 9 -10.87 16.53 -20.36
CA ALA A 9 -11.89 16.25 -21.37
C ALA A 9 -13.23 15.82 -20.77
N VAL A 10 -13.24 15.22 -19.57
CA VAL A 10 -14.48 14.91 -18.83
C VAL A 10 -15.01 16.16 -18.15
N LEU A 11 -14.16 17.02 -17.62
CA LEU A 11 -14.51 18.32 -17.02
C LEU A 11 -14.94 19.40 -18.04
N ALA A 12 -14.54 19.29 -19.31
CA ALA A 12 -14.90 20.27 -20.33
C ALA A 12 -16.36 20.24 -20.82
N LEU A 13 -17.17 19.28 -20.38
CA LEU A 13 -18.56 19.13 -20.83
C LEU A 13 -19.60 19.82 -19.93
N VAL A 14 -19.21 20.43 -18.81
CA VAL A 14 -20.16 21.08 -17.88
C VAL A 14 -19.71 22.47 -17.43
N ALA A 15 -19.27 23.33 -18.35
CA ALA A 15 -19.01 24.71 -18.01
C ALA A 15 -20.15 25.64 -18.49
N PRO A 16 -20.96 26.25 -17.60
CA PRO A 16 -21.62 27.51 -17.93
C PRO A 16 -20.58 28.62 -17.84
N ALA A 17 -20.40 29.33 -18.93
CA ALA A 17 -19.54 30.48 -19.05
C ALA A 17 -19.93 31.58 -18.05
N CYS A 18 -19.01 31.93 -17.13
CA CYS A 18 -18.92 33.28 -16.58
C CYS A 18 -17.46 33.63 -16.36
N SER A 19 -17.01 34.63 -17.09
CA SER A 19 -15.67 35.14 -17.20
C SER A 19 -15.26 36.01 -15.99
N ALA A 20 -14.66 35.42 -15.02
CA ALA A 20 -13.56 35.97 -14.24
C ALA A 20 -12.53 34.84 -14.23
N GLY A 21 -11.26 35.12 -14.60
CA GLY A 21 -10.28 34.06 -14.84
C GLY A 21 -10.30 33.00 -13.75
N ASP A 22 -10.45 31.76 -14.18
CA ASP A 22 -10.51 30.59 -13.29
C ASP A 22 -9.26 30.58 -12.41
N GLU A 23 -9.46 30.63 -11.09
CA GLU A 23 -8.38 30.90 -10.17
C GLU A 23 -7.49 29.65 -9.97
N GLU A 24 -6.19 29.84 -10.16
CA GLU A 24 -5.19 28.84 -9.79
C GLU A 24 -4.97 28.87 -8.27
N ILE A 25 -5.25 27.74 -7.63
CA ILE A 25 -5.26 27.61 -6.16
C ILE A 25 -4.14 26.76 -5.61
N ALA A 26 -3.56 25.89 -6.44
CA ALA A 26 -2.45 25.03 -6.09
C ALA A 26 -1.60 24.68 -7.33
N TRP A 27 -0.41 24.16 -7.08
CA TRP A 27 0.52 23.72 -8.14
C TRP A 27 1.23 22.45 -7.70
N VAL A 28 1.47 21.54 -8.65
CA VAL A 28 2.30 20.37 -8.53
C VAL A 28 3.34 20.42 -9.65
N GLY A 29 4.60 20.71 -9.32
CA GLY A 29 5.57 21.14 -10.32
C GLY A 29 5.08 22.38 -11.08
N ASP A 30 5.00 22.27 -12.40
CA ASP A 30 4.53 23.36 -13.29
C ASP A 30 3.01 23.28 -13.57
N GLU A 31 2.32 22.23 -13.14
CA GLU A 31 0.89 22.05 -13.38
C GLU A 31 0.07 22.78 -12.30
N ALA A 32 -0.84 23.66 -12.77
CA ALA A 32 -1.73 24.43 -11.91
C ALA A 32 -3.06 23.72 -11.73
N ILE A 33 -3.53 23.65 -10.49
CA ILE A 33 -4.87 23.17 -10.11
C ILE A 33 -5.76 24.39 -9.91
N ARG A 34 -6.94 24.35 -10.52
CA ARG A 34 -7.90 25.47 -10.54
C ARG A 34 -9.06 25.24 -9.59
N LEU A 35 -9.61 26.32 -9.09
CA LEU A 35 -10.76 26.26 -8.20
C LEU A 35 -11.97 25.56 -8.86
N SER A 36 -12.16 25.75 -10.16
CA SER A 36 -13.23 25.08 -10.92
C SER A 36 -13.08 23.57 -10.98
N GLU A 37 -11.84 23.05 -11.01
CA GLU A 37 -11.55 21.60 -11.04
C GLU A 37 -12.00 20.96 -9.72
N ILE A 38 -11.68 21.59 -8.60
CA ILE A 38 -12.19 21.13 -7.29
C ILE A 38 -13.70 21.32 -7.22
N GLY A 39 -14.21 22.44 -7.75
CA GLY A 39 -15.65 22.72 -7.78
C GLY A 39 -16.48 21.69 -8.51
N ALA A 40 -15.97 21.14 -9.59
CA ALA A 40 -16.66 20.12 -10.37
C ALA A 40 -16.87 18.79 -9.61
N LEU A 41 -16.05 18.55 -8.59
CA LEU A 41 -16.19 17.35 -7.74
C LEU A 41 -17.36 17.42 -6.77
N PHE A 42 -17.97 18.59 -6.61
CA PHE A 42 -19.10 18.83 -5.72
C PHE A 42 -20.36 19.29 -6.48
N GLU A 43 -21.52 18.99 -5.95
CA GLU A 43 -22.80 19.53 -6.43
C GLU A 43 -23.13 20.87 -5.74
N GLY A 44 -23.63 21.84 -6.53
CA GLY A 44 -24.07 23.14 -6.04
C GLY A 44 -23.13 24.29 -6.35
N ASP A 45 -23.62 25.53 -6.13
CA ASP A 45 -22.94 26.77 -6.52
C ASP A 45 -21.92 27.27 -5.48
N THR A 46 -21.84 26.64 -4.32
CA THR A 46 -20.96 27.07 -3.22
C THR A 46 -20.05 25.93 -2.76
N LEU A 47 -18.74 26.15 -2.91
CA LEU A 47 -17.74 25.25 -2.34
C LEU A 47 -17.66 25.44 -0.83
N PRO A 48 -17.75 24.37 -0.04
CA PRO A 48 -17.39 24.44 1.35
C PRO A 48 -15.87 24.66 1.45
N LEU A 49 -15.44 25.80 2.00
CA LEU A 49 -14.03 26.05 2.30
C LEU A 49 -13.70 25.53 3.70
N ASP A 50 -13.99 24.27 3.92
CA ASP A 50 -13.81 23.54 5.18
C ASP A 50 -12.80 22.39 5.01
N ASP A 51 -12.73 21.52 6.01
CA ASP A 51 -11.83 20.38 6.00
C ASP A 51 -12.08 19.43 4.81
N VAL A 52 -13.33 19.32 4.33
CA VAL A 52 -13.67 18.49 3.16
C VAL A 52 -13.05 19.05 1.88
N PHE A 53 -13.06 20.38 1.73
CA PHE A 53 -12.39 21.05 0.62
C PHE A 53 -10.88 20.83 0.66
N LEU A 54 -10.26 21.01 1.83
CA LEU A 54 -8.81 20.87 1.99
C LEU A 54 -8.36 19.43 1.75
N ASP A 55 -9.12 18.44 2.23
CA ASP A 55 -8.87 17.03 1.95
C ASP A 55 -8.98 16.72 0.45
N THR A 56 -10.04 17.24 -0.20
CA THR A 56 -10.25 17.04 -1.64
C THR A 56 -9.13 17.70 -2.45
N LEU A 57 -8.73 18.93 -2.11
CA LEU A 57 -7.61 19.60 -2.76
C LEU A 57 -6.31 18.82 -2.59
N PHE A 58 -6.03 18.33 -1.37
CA PHE A 58 -4.88 17.47 -1.13
C PHE A 58 -4.90 16.22 -2.00
N ARG A 59 -6.02 15.53 -2.10
CA ARG A 59 -6.17 14.31 -2.91
C ARG A 59 -5.95 14.59 -4.40
N VAL A 60 -6.48 15.68 -4.92
CA VAL A 60 -6.26 16.07 -6.33
C VAL A 60 -4.78 16.38 -6.59
N MET A 61 -4.13 17.12 -5.69
CA MET A 61 -2.69 17.38 -5.77
C MET A 61 -1.86 16.10 -5.68
N ALA A 62 -2.23 15.17 -4.78
CA ALA A 62 -1.55 13.89 -4.63
C ALA A 62 -1.69 13.04 -5.91
N VAL A 63 -2.88 12.97 -6.50
CA VAL A 63 -3.10 12.24 -7.76
C VAL A 63 -2.25 12.81 -8.89
N GLU A 64 -2.15 14.13 -9.02
CA GLU A 64 -1.29 14.77 -10.03
C GLU A 64 0.20 14.43 -9.78
N ALA A 65 0.66 14.49 -8.52
CA ALA A 65 2.03 14.10 -8.17
C ALA A 65 2.33 12.64 -8.53
N LEU A 66 1.39 11.74 -8.26
CA LEU A 66 1.53 10.31 -8.56
C LEU A 66 1.55 10.04 -10.08
N HIS A 67 0.75 10.77 -10.88
CA HIS A 67 0.82 10.67 -12.33
C HIS A 67 2.18 11.12 -12.88
N GLN A 68 2.71 12.23 -12.36
CA GLN A 68 4.04 12.72 -12.74
C GLN A 68 5.12 11.71 -12.36
N ALA A 69 5.06 11.13 -11.17
CA ALA A 69 6.00 10.12 -10.70
C ALA A 69 5.88 8.80 -11.50
N LEU A 70 4.68 8.30 -11.76
CA LEU A 70 4.45 7.13 -12.61
C LEU A 70 5.09 7.30 -14.00
N ALA A 71 4.94 8.49 -14.58
CA ALA A 71 5.54 8.81 -15.88
C ALA A 71 7.06 8.94 -15.80
N ALA A 72 7.59 9.52 -14.71
CA ALA A 72 9.03 9.72 -14.53
C ALA A 72 9.77 8.42 -14.22
N ASP A 73 9.25 7.64 -13.28
CA ASP A 73 9.92 6.44 -12.76
C ASP A 73 9.78 5.25 -13.71
N PHE A 74 8.62 5.11 -14.34
CA PHE A 74 8.30 3.92 -15.13
C PHE A 74 7.98 4.21 -16.60
N GLY A 75 7.90 5.49 -17.02
CA GLY A 75 7.42 5.86 -18.35
C GLY A 75 5.96 5.48 -18.58
N GLY A 76 5.24 5.16 -17.51
CA GLY A 76 3.89 4.63 -17.51
C GLY A 76 2.80 5.70 -17.54
N THR A 77 1.59 5.23 -17.84
CA THR A 77 0.35 6.00 -17.71
C THR A 77 -0.75 5.03 -17.36
N VAL A 78 -1.80 5.48 -16.68
CA VAL A 78 -2.98 4.67 -16.42
C VAL A 78 -3.61 4.23 -17.74
N PRO A 79 -3.75 2.92 -18.00
CA PRO A 79 -4.44 2.43 -19.19
C PRO A 79 -5.94 2.76 -19.13
N ALA A 80 -6.53 3.11 -20.28
CA ALA A 80 -7.93 3.51 -20.33
C ALA A 80 -8.88 2.37 -19.90
N ASP A 81 -8.56 1.14 -20.24
CA ASP A 81 -9.35 -0.04 -19.86
C ASP A 81 -9.32 -0.34 -18.36
N VAL A 82 -8.21 -0.05 -17.67
CA VAL A 82 -8.12 -0.15 -16.20
C VAL A 82 -9.00 0.91 -15.56
N TYR A 83 -8.93 2.16 -16.02
CA TYR A 83 -9.80 3.24 -15.56
C TYR A 83 -11.29 2.91 -15.80
N ASP A 84 -11.66 2.53 -17.02
CA ASP A 84 -13.03 2.21 -17.39
C ASP A 84 -13.57 1.01 -16.57
N GLY A 85 -12.70 0.06 -16.23
CA GLY A 85 -13.02 -1.07 -15.36
C GLY A 85 -13.42 -0.61 -13.95
N TYR A 86 -12.63 0.24 -13.30
CA TYR A 86 -12.94 0.79 -11.98
C TYR A 86 -14.17 1.69 -12.00
N LEU A 87 -14.31 2.55 -13.01
CA LEU A 87 -15.49 3.39 -13.16
C LEU A 87 -16.76 2.56 -13.26
N SER A 88 -16.77 1.53 -14.12
CA SER A 88 -17.90 0.62 -14.26
C SER A 88 -18.25 -0.11 -12.97
N GLN A 89 -17.24 -0.52 -12.18
CA GLN A 89 -17.46 -1.16 -10.88
C GLN A 89 -18.12 -0.19 -9.87
N LEU A 90 -17.60 1.03 -9.76
CA LEU A 90 -18.15 2.04 -8.85
C LEU A 90 -19.57 2.46 -9.25
N GLU A 91 -19.84 2.67 -10.52
CA GLU A 91 -21.18 3.02 -11.01
C GLU A 91 -22.18 1.86 -10.78
N THR A 92 -21.77 0.62 -11.01
CA THR A 92 -22.58 -0.56 -10.74
C THR A 92 -22.90 -0.68 -9.25
N ALA A 93 -21.89 -0.60 -8.38
CA ALA A 93 -22.08 -0.68 -6.94
C ALA A 93 -22.99 0.44 -6.41
N ARG A 94 -22.85 1.67 -6.92
CA ARG A 94 -23.72 2.80 -6.58
C ARG A 94 -25.16 2.56 -7.05
N ALA A 95 -25.34 2.08 -8.28
CA ALA A 95 -26.67 1.79 -8.84
C ALA A 95 -27.40 0.67 -8.09
N GLU A 96 -26.69 -0.38 -7.69
CA GLU A 96 -27.23 -1.48 -6.87
C GLU A 96 -27.70 -1.01 -5.49
N GLN A 97 -27.00 -0.04 -4.89
CA GLN A 97 -27.41 0.57 -3.62
C GLN A 97 -28.56 1.58 -3.79
N GLY A 98 -28.79 2.10 -5.01
CA GLY A 98 -29.84 3.07 -5.32
C GLY A 98 -29.60 4.44 -4.66
N VAL A 99 -28.34 4.83 -4.45
CA VAL A 99 -27.94 6.04 -3.75
C VAL A 99 -27.30 7.08 -4.68
N ASP A 100 -27.32 8.35 -4.26
CA ASP A 100 -26.60 9.43 -4.94
C ASP A 100 -25.08 9.35 -4.66
N PRO A 101 -24.24 10.10 -5.41
CA PRO A 101 -22.78 10.07 -5.22
C PRO A 101 -22.33 10.45 -3.79
N ALA A 102 -22.96 11.43 -3.17
CA ALA A 102 -22.60 11.90 -1.84
C ALA A 102 -22.85 10.83 -0.77
N GLN A 103 -23.97 10.13 -0.86
CA GLN A 103 -24.31 9.03 0.03
C GLN A 103 -23.41 7.80 -0.24
N PHE A 104 -23.10 7.51 -1.51
CA PHE A 104 -22.25 6.38 -1.90
C PHE A 104 -20.81 6.56 -1.40
N LEU A 105 -20.24 7.77 -1.56
CA LEU A 105 -18.86 8.07 -1.18
C LEU A 105 -18.70 8.51 0.28
N GLY A 106 -19.81 8.85 0.97
CA GLY A 106 -19.77 9.43 2.31
C GLY A 106 -19.18 10.86 2.33
N VAL A 107 -19.12 11.53 1.17
CA VAL A 107 -18.60 12.89 1.01
C VAL A 107 -19.78 13.83 0.76
N PRO A 108 -20.02 14.83 1.62
CA PRO A 108 -21.12 15.77 1.45
C PRO A 108 -21.06 16.47 0.09
N ASN A 109 -22.19 16.51 -0.61
CA ASN A 109 -22.35 17.14 -1.91
C ASN A 109 -21.41 16.61 -3.02
N ALA A 110 -20.89 15.38 -2.90
CA ALA A 110 -20.10 14.78 -3.97
C ALA A 110 -20.92 14.64 -5.26
N SER A 111 -20.32 15.05 -6.37
CA SER A 111 -20.90 14.91 -7.72
C SER A 111 -20.53 13.56 -8.37
N LEU A 112 -21.06 13.29 -9.56
CA LEU A 112 -20.62 12.15 -10.37
C LEU A 112 -19.13 12.26 -10.74
N ALA A 113 -18.58 13.46 -10.95
CA ALA A 113 -17.15 13.65 -11.20
C ALA A 113 -16.27 13.20 -10.02
N MET A 114 -16.80 13.25 -8.78
CA MET A 114 -16.10 12.66 -7.63
C MET A 114 -16.06 11.12 -7.71
N VAL A 115 -17.06 10.46 -8.28
CA VAL A 115 -17.02 9.00 -8.53
C VAL A 115 -15.98 8.68 -9.60
N GLU A 116 -15.92 9.45 -10.68
CA GLU A 116 -14.91 9.36 -11.74
C GLU A 116 -13.50 9.59 -11.18
N PHE A 117 -13.32 10.60 -10.34
CA PHE A 117 -12.05 10.86 -9.64
C PHE A 117 -11.63 9.69 -8.74
N ASN A 118 -12.54 9.04 -8.03
CA ASN A 118 -12.21 7.86 -7.25
C ASN A 118 -11.85 6.65 -8.13
N ALA A 119 -12.46 6.50 -9.31
CA ALA A 119 -12.03 5.50 -10.29
C ALA A 119 -10.59 5.73 -10.75
N GLU A 120 -10.22 7.00 -11.00
CA GLU A 120 -8.85 7.39 -11.35
C GLU A 120 -7.85 7.05 -10.24
N VAL A 121 -8.17 7.37 -8.98
CA VAL A 121 -7.34 7.02 -7.82
C VAL A 121 -7.07 5.51 -7.76
N LEU A 122 -8.11 4.68 -7.95
CA LEU A 122 -7.98 3.23 -7.91
C LEU A 122 -7.17 2.70 -9.09
N ALA A 123 -7.44 3.20 -10.29
CA ALA A 123 -6.73 2.81 -11.50
C ALA A 123 -5.24 3.20 -11.46
N LEU A 124 -4.94 4.40 -10.96
CA LEU A 124 -3.57 4.88 -10.79
C LEU A 124 -2.81 4.01 -9.78
N ARG A 125 -3.43 3.72 -8.64
CA ARG A 125 -2.84 2.84 -7.62
C ARG A 125 -2.53 1.45 -8.20
N ASP A 126 -3.49 0.82 -8.86
CA ASP A 126 -3.33 -0.53 -9.38
C ASP A 126 -2.27 -0.58 -10.50
N THR A 127 -2.32 0.37 -11.44
CA THR A 127 -1.30 0.51 -12.49
C THR A 127 0.10 0.69 -11.90
N THR A 128 0.24 1.52 -10.88
CA THR A 128 1.54 1.75 -10.23
C THR A 128 2.06 0.50 -9.54
N ILE A 129 1.19 -0.23 -8.83
CA ILE A 129 1.54 -1.50 -8.19
C ILE A 129 2.09 -2.50 -9.20
N GLU A 130 1.46 -2.63 -10.38
CA GLU A 130 1.96 -3.50 -11.45
C GLU A 130 3.39 -3.13 -11.89
N HIS A 131 3.69 -1.83 -11.98
CA HIS A 131 5.03 -1.36 -12.33
C HIS A 131 6.03 -1.58 -11.20
N LEU A 132 5.62 -1.33 -9.94
CA LEU A 132 6.47 -1.52 -8.76
C LEU A 132 6.90 -2.98 -8.61
N MET A 133 5.97 -3.92 -8.74
CA MET A 133 6.28 -5.35 -8.59
C MET A 133 7.34 -5.85 -9.58
N VAL A 134 7.40 -5.29 -10.79
CA VAL A 134 8.36 -5.70 -11.83
C VAL A 134 9.55 -4.74 -11.97
N ALA A 135 9.60 -3.67 -11.17
CA ALA A 135 10.73 -2.74 -11.18
C ALA A 135 12.04 -3.47 -10.84
N PRO A 136 13.15 -3.23 -11.56
CA PRO A 136 14.41 -3.92 -11.31
C PRO A 136 14.88 -3.81 -9.86
N THR A 137 14.72 -2.65 -9.23
CA THR A 137 15.07 -2.41 -7.82
C THR A 137 14.27 -3.28 -6.86
N THR A 138 12.95 -3.38 -7.08
CA THR A 138 12.05 -4.24 -6.29
C THR A 138 12.42 -5.71 -6.47
N VAL A 139 12.60 -6.15 -7.71
CA VAL A 139 12.97 -7.54 -8.01
C VAL A 139 14.32 -7.88 -7.40
N ASP A 140 15.31 -6.99 -7.49
CA ASP A 140 16.62 -7.22 -6.89
C ASP A 140 16.55 -7.27 -5.36
N MET A 141 15.73 -6.44 -4.73
CA MET A 141 15.49 -6.46 -3.28
C MET A 141 14.83 -7.77 -2.84
N LEU A 142 13.76 -8.20 -3.51
CA LEU A 142 13.03 -9.44 -3.18
C LEU A 142 13.89 -10.70 -3.32
N PHE A 143 14.82 -10.71 -4.29
CA PHE A 143 15.73 -11.85 -4.52
C PHE A 143 17.07 -11.73 -3.78
N ALA A 144 17.31 -10.64 -3.05
CA ALA A 144 18.51 -10.47 -2.24
C ALA A 144 18.50 -11.38 -1.00
N ASP A 145 17.33 -11.58 -0.40
CA ASP A 145 17.12 -12.49 0.72
C ASP A 145 16.22 -13.66 0.30
N PRO A 146 16.76 -14.90 0.28
CA PRO A 146 15.99 -16.09 -0.09
C PRO A 146 14.73 -16.29 0.78
N ALA A 147 14.71 -15.81 2.01
CA ALA A 147 13.57 -15.99 2.92
C ALA A 147 12.33 -15.23 2.45
N THR A 148 12.51 -14.12 1.73
CA THR A 148 11.43 -13.21 1.30
C THR A 148 10.38 -13.91 0.43
N LEU A 149 10.81 -14.75 -0.51
CA LEU A 149 9.91 -15.41 -1.48
C LEU A 149 9.80 -16.93 -1.25
N THR A 150 10.43 -17.46 -0.19
CA THR A 150 10.42 -18.88 0.10
C THR A 150 9.25 -19.26 0.99
N THR A 151 8.33 -20.08 0.49
CA THR A 151 7.34 -20.78 1.32
C THR A 151 7.92 -22.07 1.84
N ALA A 152 7.81 -22.33 3.14
CA ALA A 152 8.26 -23.55 3.78
C ALA A 152 7.21 -24.13 4.73
N CYS A 153 7.11 -25.45 4.76
CA CYS A 153 6.28 -26.17 5.72
C CYS A 153 7.18 -26.66 6.86
N VAL A 154 6.96 -26.14 8.07
CA VAL A 154 7.89 -26.26 9.19
C VAL A 154 7.20 -26.82 10.42
N LYS A 155 7.90 -27.73 11.12
CA LYS A 155 7.60 -28.08 12.50
C LYS A 155 8.74 -27.62 13.38
N HIS A 156 8.42 -27.12 14.59
CA HIS A 156 9.44 -26.67 15.54
C HIS A 156 9.13 -27.08 16.97
N ILE A 157 10.17 -27.11 17.79
CA ILE A 157 10.14 -27.21 19.24
C ILE A 157 10.91 -26.01 19.76
N LEU A 158 10.30 -25.26 20.66
CA LEU A 158 10.92 -24.11 21.34
C LEU A 158 11.15 -24.47 22.81
N VAL A 159 12.35 -24.26 23.32
CA VAL A 159 12.71 -24.48 24.73
C VAL A 159 13.58 -23.32 25.25
N GLU A 160 13.72 -23.23 26.59
CA GLU A 160 14.42 -22.10 27.20
C GLU A 160 15.96 -22.23 27.14
N THR A 161 16.49 -23.46 27.11
CA THR A 161 17.93 -23.69 27.21
C THR A 161 18.47 -24.52 26.06
N LEU A 162 19.75 -24.31 25.75
CA LEU A 162 20.48 -25.10 24.76
C LEU A 162 20.48 -26.60 25.12
N GLU A 163 20.64 -26.95 26.40
CA GLU A 163 20.67 -28.34 26.86
C GLU A 163 19.35 -29.05 26.59
N GLU A 164 18.22 -28.37 26.80
CA GLU A 164 16.87 -28.91 26.49
C GLU A 164 16.69 -29.12 25.00
N ALA A 165 17.17 -28.14 24.17
CA ALA A 165 17.10 -28.25 22.74
C ALA A 165 17.97 -29.42 22.19
N GLU A 166 19.17 -29.61 22.71
CA GLU A 166 20.03 -30.76 22.37
C GLU A 166 19.38 -32.08 22.78
N ALA A 167 18.73 -32.14 23.95
CA ALA A 167 18.00 -33.31 24.38
C ALA A 167 16.79 -33.62 23.49
N ALA A 168 16.00 -32.60 23.12
CA ALA A 168 14.87 -32.74 22.18
C ALA A 168 15.35 -33.24 20.82
N LYS A 169 16.42 -32.64 20.29
CA LYS A 169 17.03 -33.05 19.03
C LYS A 169 17.47 -34.52 19.06
N ALA A 170 18.17 -34.94 20.10
CA ALA A 170 18.63 -36.30 20.21
C ALA A 170 17.46 -37.34 20.25
N ARG A 171 16.32 -37.00 20.89
CA ARG A 171 15.11 -37.83 20.89
C ARG A 171 14.54 -37.97 19.48
N LEU A 172 14.45 -36.86 18.73
CA LEU A 172 13.97 -36.84 17.34
C LEU A 172 14.90 -37.64 16.42
N GLU A 173 16.22 -37.47 16.55
CA GLU A 173 17.21 -38.24 15.78
C GLU A 173 17.21 -39.73 16.11
N ALA A 174 16.75 -40.10 17.34
CA ALA A 174 16.50 -41.49 17.72
C ALA A 174 15.19 -42.05 17.14
N GLY A 175 14.39 -41.23 16.45
CA GLY A 175 13.17 -41.63 15.76
C GLY A 175 11.90 -41.51 16.59
N GLU A 176 11.92 -40.71 17.68
CA GLU A 176 10.69 -40.39 18.41
C GLU A 176 9.79 -39.49 17.54
N ASP A 177 8.47 -39.59 17.77
CA ASP A 177 7.50 -38.78 17.03
C ASP A 177 7.62 -37.30 17.37
N PHE A 178 7.69 -36.44 16.35
CA PHE A 178 7.92 -35.01 16.53
C PHE A 178 6.82 -34.35 17.39
N ALA A 179 5.56 -34.68 17.10
CA ALA A 179 4.44 -34.08 17.80
C ALA A 179 4.39 -34.54 19.29
N ALA A 180 4.79 -35.77 19.57
CA ALA A 180 4.90 -36.26 20.93
C ALA A 180 5.99 -35.53 21.72
N VAL A 181 7.19 -35.37 21.13
CA VAL A 181 8.28 -34.62 21.78
C VAL A 181 7.89 -33.13 21.95
N ALA A 182 7.32 -32.50 20.93
CA ALA A 182 6.85 -31.13 21.01
C ALA A 182 5.82 -30.92 22.11
N GLY A 183 4.83 -31.83 22.21
CA GLY A 183 3.78 -31.77 23.25
C GLY A 183 4.30 -31.93 24.66
N GLU A 184 5.47 -32.58 24.85
CA GLU A 184 6.09 -32.77 26.17
C GLU A 184 6.99 -31.61 26.60
N VAL A 185 7.78 -31.05 25.66
CA VAL A 185 8.89 -30.15 26.03
C VAL A 185 8.79 -28.76 25.44
N SER A 186 7.98 -28.53 24.39
CA SER A 186 7.91 -27.19 23.75
C SER A 186 7.23 -26.18 24.66
N THR A 187 7.83 -25.00 24.78
CA THR A 187 7.22 -23.86 25.47
C THR A 187 6.27 -23.09 24.54
N ASP A 188 6.35 -23.31 23.22
CA ASP A 188 5.34 -22.82 22.30
C ASP A 188 4.12 -23.73 22.31
N THR A 189 3.05 -23.24 22.93
CA THR A 189 1.75 -23.94 23.04
C THR A 189 0.74 -23.44 22.00
N SER A 190 1.13 -22.55 21.12
CA SER A 190 0.25 -21.97 20.08
C SER A 190 0.01 -22.94 18.92
N THR A 191 0.89 -23.95 18.78
CA THR A 191 0.87 -24.93 17.68
C THR A 191 0.66 -26.35 18.22
N GLU A 192 -0.28 -27.09 17.64
CA GLU A 192 -0.50 -28.51 18.02
C GLU A 192 0.64 -29.37 17.47
N GLY A 193 1.38 -30.03 18.37
CA GLY A 193 2.51 -30.87 17.98
C GLY A 193 3.68 -30.13 17.31
N GLY A 194 3.77 -28.81 17.53
CA GLY A 194 4.80 -27.97 16.98
C GLY A 194 4.65 -27.66 15.48
N ASP A 195 3.49 -27.93 14.88
CA ASP A 195 3.25 -27.73 13.45
C ASP A 195 2.91 -26.26 13.15
N LEU A 196 3.82 -25.52 12.49
CA LEU A 196 3.62 -24.15 12.03
C LEU A 196 2.86 -24.06 10.68
N GLY A 197 2.62 -25.20 10.03
CA GLY A 197 2.07 -25.25 8.68
C GLY A 197 3.05 -24.76 7.63
N CYS A 198 2.50 -24.29 6.50
CA CYS A 198 3.29 -23.75 5.39
C CYS A 198 3.10 -22.23 5.35
N ALA A 199 4.19 -21.48 5.44
CA ALA A 199 4.20 -20.02 5.44
C ALA A 199 5.46 -19.48 4.76
N LEU A 200 5.45 -18.18 4.43
CA LEU A 200 6.64 -17.47 3.96
C LEU A 200 7.72 -17.46 5.06
N ALA A 201 8.93 -17.87 4.72
CA ALA A 201 10.05 -17.91 5.66
C ALA A 201 10.41 -16.52 6.21
N GLY A 202 10.27 -15.47 5.40
CA GLY A 202 10.49 -14.07 5.79
C GLY A 202 9.51 -13.55 6.86
N GLY A 203 8.42 -14.27 7.15
CA GLY A 203 7.52 -13.95 8.26
C GLY A 203 8.04 -14.35 9.65
N TYR A 204 9.12 -15.12 9.71
CA TYR A 204 9.76 -15.52 10.96
C TYR A 204 10.86 -14.52 11.36
N VAL A 205 11.29 -14.61 12.63
CA VAL A 205 12.48 -13.87 13.08
C VAL A 205 13.73 -14.33 12.32
N GLU A 206 14.66 -13.41 12.04
CA GLU A 206 15.77 -13.58 11.12
C GLU A 206 16.55 -14.90 11.32
N ALA A 207 16.97 -15.22 12.55
CA ALA A 207 17.73 -16.43 12.82
C ALA A 207 16.93 -17.71 12.53
N PHE A 208 15.62 -17.72 12.79
CA PHE A 208 14.75 -18.86 12.49
C PHE A 208 14.48 -18.93 10.97
N ALA A 209 14.23 -17.82 10.30
CA ALA A 209 14.06 -17.75 8.85
C ALA A 209 15.30 -18.30 8.12
N GLN A 210 16.49 -17.88 8.53
CA GLN A 210 17.73 -18.41 7.99
C GLN A 210 17.85 -19.92 8.18
N ALA A 211 17.53 -20.42 9.39
CA ALA A 211 17.53 -21.84 9.68
C ALA A 211 16.54 -22.62 8.80
N VAL A 212 15.35 -22.07 8.54
CA VAL A 212 14.35 -22.64 7.62
C VAL A 212 14.92 -22.73 6.19
N ILE A 213 15.68 -21.75 5.74
CA ILE A 213 16.32 -21.74 4.42
C ILE A 213 17.47 -22.76 4.32
N GLU A 214 18.27 -22.91 5.40
CA GLU A 214 19.48 -23.76 5.39
C GLU A 214 19.20 -25.23 5.71
N ALA A 215 18.13 -25.52 6.47
CA ALA A 215 17.82 -26.87 6.93
C ALA A 215 17.63 -27.85 5.76
N PRO A 216 18.26 -29.04 5.79
CA PRO A 216 17.95 -30.12 4.86
C PRO A 216 16.48 -30.55 5.00
N LEU A 217 15.83 -30.85 3.88
CA LEU A 217 14.43 -31.27 3.89
C LEU A 217 14.25 -32.64 4.58
N GLY A 218 13.33 -32.68 5.50
CA GLY A 218 12.96 -33.89 6.24
C GLY A 218 13.95 -34.29 7.36
N GLU A 219 14.98 -33.50 7.62
CA GLU A 219 15.96 -33.76 8.67
C GLU A 219 15.75 -32.85 9.88
N VAL A 220 16.12 -33.32 11.06
CA VAL A 220 16.11 -32.52 12.29
C VAL A 220 17.26 -31.51 12.26
N PHE A 221 16.94 -30.24 12.37
CA PHE A 221 17.89 -29.13 12.30
C PHE A 221 17.85 -28.28 13.57
N GLY A 222 18.95 -27.64 13.89
CA GLY A 222 19.13 -26.85 15.11
C GLY A 222 20.13 -27.51 16.07
N PRO A 223 20.26 -27.04 17.34
CA PRO A 223 19.51 -25.91 17.93
C PRO A 223 19.79 -24.56 17.25
N VAL A 224 18.75 -23.74 17.12
CA VAL A 224 18.79 -22.36 16.61
C VAL A 224 18.41 -21.40 17.73
N GLU A 225 19.30 -20.48 18.07
CA GLU A 225 19.04 -19.48 19.11
C GLU A 225 18.29 -18.27 18.52
N THR A 226 17.25 -17.82 19.23
CA THR A 226 16.50 -16.59 18.95
C THR A 226 16.22 -15.86 20.27
N ASP A 227 15.62 -14.67 20.20
CA ASP A 227 15.16 -13.94 21.41
C ASP A 227 14.07 -14.69 22.20
N PHE A 228 13.45 -15.72 21.61
CA PHE A 228 12.43 -16.54 22.27
C PHE A 228 13.00 -17.78 22.99
N GLY A 229 14.25 -18.14 22.69
CA GLY A 229 14.91 -19.35 23.21
C GLY A 229 15.57 -20.15 22.10
N PHE A 230 15.64 -21.47 22.28
CA PHE A 230 16.29 -22.40 21.37
C PHE A 230 15.26 -23.23 20.61
N HIS A 231 15.42 -23.28 19.29
CA HIS A 231 14.51 -24.01 18.40
C HIS A 231 15.18 -25.26 17.84
N VAL A 232 14.43 -26.36 17.78
CA VAL A 232 14.72 -27.52 16.96
C VAL A 232 13.62 -27.63 15.93
N LEU A 233 13.96 -27.76 14.65
CA LEU A 233 12.99 -27.72 13.57
C LEU A 233 13.16 -28.82 12.53
N VAL A 234 12.11 -29.09 11.77
CA VAL A 234 12.11 -29.92 10.56
C VAL A 234 11.37 -29.16 9.48
N VAL A 235 12.02 -28.96 8.33
CA VAL A 235 11.40 -28.42 7.12
C VAL A 235 11.00 -29.59 6.24
N SER A 236 9.72 -29.82 6.04
CA SER A 236 9.22 -30.92 5.20
C SER A 236 9.17 -30.57 3.73
N GLU A 237 8.83 -29.32 3.42
CA GLU A 237 8.75 -28.79 2.06
C GLU A 237 9.30 -27.36 2.04
N ARG A 238 9.92 -26.99 0.92
CA ARG A 238 10.41 -25.63 0.68
C ARG A 238 10.34 -25.33 -0.81
N THR A 239 9.66 -24.23 -1.16
CA THR A 239 9.51 -23.77 -2.53
C THR A 239 9.76 -22.27 -2.61
N ALA A 240 10.46 -21.84 -3.65
CA ALA A 240 10.64 -20.44 -3.98
C ALA A 240 10.54 -20.29 -5.50
N PRO A 241 9.93 -19.22 -6.02
CA PRO A 241 9.89 -18.97 -7.44
C PRO A 241 11.30 -18.62 -7.95
N THR A 242 11.60 -19.02 -9.17
CA THR A 242 12.70 -18.43 -9.93
C THR A 242 12.35 -16.99 -10.30
N ARG A 243 13.35 -16.17 -10.64
CA ARG A 243 13.11 -14.79 -11.11
C ARG A 243 12.19 -14.76 -12.35
N GLU A 244 12.30 -15.75 -13.24
CA GLU A 244 11.45 -15.86 -14.44
C GLU A 244 10.00 -16.16 -14.06
N GLU A 245 9.76 -17.10 -13.15
CA GLU A 245 8.43 -17.44 -12.62
C GLU A 245 7.81 -16.26 -11.89
N TYR A 246 8.57 -15.58 -11.04
CA TYR A 246 8.11 -14.36 -10.37
C TYR A 246 7.67 -13.30 -11.36
N LEU A 247 8.49 -12.98 -12.36
CA LEU A 247 8.17 -11.95 -13.36
C LEU A 247 6.99 -12.32 -14.27
N ALA A 248 6.70 -13.63 -14.40
CA ALA A 248 5.53 -14.09 -15.15
C ALA A 248 4.21 -13.90 -14.36
N ALA A 249 4.24 -13.98 -13.03
CA ALA A 249 3.07 -13.87 -12.16
C ALA A 249 3.43 -13.24 -10.79
N PRO A 250 3.85 -11.96 -10.73
CA PRO A 250 4.35 -11.35 -9.50
C PRO A 250 3.29 -11.30 -8.38
N ARG A 251 2.02 -11.08 -8.72
CA ARG A 251 0.93 -11.06 -7.73
C ARG A 251 0.68 -12.43 -7.05
N GLU A 252 1.05 -13.52 -7.67
CA GLU A 252 0.90 -14.86 -7.07
C GLU A 252 2.02 -15.16 -6.06
N SER A 253 3.11 -14.40 -6.13
CA SER A 253 4.31 -14.59 -5.30
C SER A 253 4.36 -13.67 -4.09
N LEU A 254 3.52 -12.66 -4.03
CA LEU A 254 3.47 -11.65 -2.96
C LEU A 254 2.12 -11.69 -2.25
N SER A 255 2.14 -11.49 -0.94
CA SER A 255 0.94 -11.26 -0.15
C SER A 255 0.36 -9.86 -0.39
N ASP A 256 -0.93 -9.66 -0.06
CA ASP A 256 -1.57 -8.34 -0.11
C ASP A 256 -0.86 -7.31 0.79
N GLU A 257 -0.26 -7.75 1.90
CA GLU A 257 0.51 -6.90 2.81
C GLU A 257 1.81 -6.42 2.14
N GLU A 258 2.57 -7.31 1.51
CA GLU A 258 3.81 -6.95 0.79
C GLU A 258 3.52 -6.00 -0.38
N ILE A 259 2.48 -6.28 -1.15
CA ILE A 259 2.00 -5.39 -2.23
C ILE A 259 1.60 -4.03 -1.65
N GLY A 260 0.89 -4.03 -0.52
CA GLY A 260 0.49 -2.82 0.19
C GLY A 260 1.68 -1.99 0.68
N ASN A 261 2.73 -2.65 1.14
CA ASN A 261 3.96 -2.01 1.60
C ASN A 261 4.74 -1.37 0.44
N LEU A 262 4.88 -2.06 -0.69
CA LEU A 262 5.50 -1.50 -1.91
C LEU A 262 4.80 -0.20 -2.35
N TRP A 263 3.47 -0.23 -2.37
CA TRP A 263 2.67 0.96 -2.69
C TRP A 263 2.89 2.07 -1.67
N THR A 264 2.81 1.76 -0.37
CA THR A 264 2.87 2.76 0.70
C THR A 264 4.22 3.46 0.75
N GLU A 265 5.31 2.72 0.57
CA GLU A 265 6.66 3.25 0.52
C GLU A 265 6.82 4.22 -0.66
N TRP A 266 6.51 3.77 -1.87
CA TRP A 266 6.61 4.62 -3.06
C TRP A 266 5.70 5.85 -2.99
N PHE A 267 4.46 5.68 -2.52
CA PHE A 267 3.50 6.78 -2.32
C PHE A 267 4.05 7.86 -1.38
N ASN A 268 4.58 7.44 -0.25
CA ASN A 268 5.16 8.37 0.73
C ASN A 268 6.39 9.10 0.16
N ASP A 269 7.25 8.40 -0.56
CA ASP A 269 8.43 8.99 -1.18
C ASP A 269 8.05 10.05 -2.21
N VAL A 270 7.06 9.77 -3.06
CA VAL A 270 6.52 10.74 -4.02
C VAL A 270 5.98 11.98 -3.32
N LEU A 271 5.14 11.81 -2.27
CA LEU A 271 4.56 12.97 -1.58
C LEU A 271 5.57 13.78 -0.76
N GLN A 272 6.67 13.18 -0.33
CA GLN A 272 7.77 13.88 0.33
C GLN A 272 8.67 14.64 -0.64
N ALA A 273 8.87 14.09 -1.84
CA ALA A 273 9.78 14.64 -2.85
C ALA A 273 9.12 15.67 -3.76
N VAL A 274 7.80 15.68 -3.87
CA VAL A 274 7.08 16.52 -4.82
C VAL A 274 7.25 18.01 -4.52
N ASP A 275 7.51 18.81 -5.57
CA ASP A 275 7.40 20.28 -5.51
C ASP A 275 5.91 20.66 -5.62
N ALA A 276 5.27 20.81 -4.46
CA ALA A 276 3.86 21.15 -4.39
C ALA A 276 3.63 22.39 -3.51
N ARG A 277 2.74 23.27 -3.96
CA ARG A 277 2.41 24.52 -3.27
C ARG A 277 0.92 24.84 -3.39
N VAL A 278 0.41 25.52 -2.40
CA VAL A 278 -0.98 25.95 -2.29
C VAL A 278 -1.00 27.47 -2.14
N ALA A 279 -1.95 28.15 -2.77
CA ALA A 279 -2.13 29.59 -2.56
C ALA A 279 -2.44 29.86 -1.08
N GLU A 280 -1.75 30.85 -0.50
CA GLU A 280 -1.66 31.12 0.96
C GLU A 280 -3.03 31.12 1.68
N ARG A 281 -4.06 31.63 0.99
CA ARG A 281 -5.42 31.69 1.54
C ARG A 281 -6.11 30.35 1.70
N TYR A 282 -5.63 29.29 1.04
CA TYR A 282 -6.16 27.93 1.15
C TYR A 282 -5.31 27.05 2.06
N GLY A 283 -4.11 27.48 2.43
CA GLY A 283 -3.29 26.75 3.39
C GLY A 283 -1.86 26.49 2.93
N THR A 284 -1.26 25.48 3.53
CA THR A 284 0.12 25.08 3.23
C THR A 284 0.18 23.58 2.98
N TRP A 285 0.83 23.19 1.89
CA TRP A 285 1.08 21.79 1.55
C TRP A 285 1.99 21.12 2.58
N THR A 286 1.64 19.88 2.94
CA THR A 286 2.51 18.93 3.64
C THR A 286 2.33 17.55 2.99
N SER A 287 3.28 16.65 3.15
CA SER A 287 3.19 15.28 2.59
C SER A 287 2.04 14.43 3.15
N ILE A 288 1.33 14.91 4.17
CA ILE A 288 0.20 14.22 4.82
C ILE A 288 -1.10 15.00 4.77
N GLY A 289 -1.16 16.13 4.07
CA GLY A 289 -2.37 16.95 3.97
C GLY A 289 -2.08 18.43 3.74
N ILE A 290 -3.14 19.22 3.63
CA ILE A 290 -3.04 20.67 3.58
C ILE A 290 -3.37 21.23 4.97
N LYS A 291 -2.39 21.90 5.58
CA LYS A 291 -2.60 22.64 6.83
C LYS A 291 -3.40 23.90 6.52
N ALA A 292 -4.56 24.07 7.18
CA ALA A 292 -5.39 25.27 7.02
C ALA A 292 -4.59 26.55 7.29
N PRO A 293 -4.95 27.67 6.65
CA PRO A 293 -4.29 28.95 6.89
C PRO A 293 -4.46 29.38 8.34
N GLU A 294 -3.42 29.97 8.92
CA GLU A 294 -3.54 30.55 10.27
C GLU A 294 -4.53 31.70 10.24
N THR A 295 -5.64 31.56 10.96
CA THR A 295 -6.60 32.66 11.11
C THR A 295 -5.88 33.78 11.83
N SER A 296 -5.60 34.89 11.13
CA SER A 296 -5.07 36.13 11.74
C SER A 296 -6.13 36.65 12.72
N THR A 297 -5.99 36.29 13.99
CA THR A 297 -6.70 36.96 15.08
C THR A 297 -6.17 38.38 15.15
N THR A 298 -6.80 39.27 14.39
CA THR A 298 -6.62 40.71 14.59
C THR A 298 -7.21 41.02 15.96
N THR A 299 -6.38 40.99 16.98
CA THR A 299 -6.71 41.57 18.28
C THR A 299 -6.89 43.06 18.07
N THR A 300 -8.10 43.51 17.82
CA THR A 300 -8.44 44.93 17.98
C THR A 300 -8.29 45.25 19.46
N SER A 301 -7.10 45.73 19.82
CA SER A 301 -6.89 46.43 21.07
C SER A 301 -7.75 47.70 21.06
N SER A 302 -8.93 47.65 21.66
CA SER A 302 -9.69 48.82 22.01
C SER A 302 -8.92 49.51 23.14
N ALA A 303 -8.11 50.52 22.78
CA ALA A 303 -7.64 51.51 23.76
C ALA A 303 -8.83 52.36 24.16
N GLY A 304 -9.30 52.19 25.41
CA GLY A 304 -10.18 53.10 26.10
C GLY A 304 -9.42 54.25 26.74
#